data_71bdd1918cad856c525a4cd821f7dec4
#
_entry.id   71bdd1918cad856c525a4cd821f7dec4
#
_cell.length_a   1.000
_cell.length_b   1.000
_cell.length_c   1.000
_cell.angle_alpha   90.00
_cell.angle_beta   90.00
_cell.angle_gamma   90.00
#
_symmetry.space_group_name_H-M   'P 1'
#
loop_
_entity.id
_entity.type
_entity.pdbx_description
1 polymer ?
#
loop_
_entity_poly.entity_id
_entity_poly.type
_entity_poly.pdbx_seq_one_letter_code
_entity_poly.pdbx_strand_id
1 'polypeptide(L)'
;MQQARFALLLAVLAPGCAATTPTPPPPRDVLVVLNAGDATLSLVPVPGGGPAESVELGGIGGIPVGLASRGSQILVTTGVGSTMARLDLAEGLSPVVYELPGPAGAGGAAFVNDTIAFVTNPLSDRVTRFNFRTGDTVSIAVGRAPVAVAVARGRVYVVNSNTDPECPFADPCTLGPSWLTVMDPITVAVLDSIPLVGPGNATAVEVGADGLLYVLNAGVRDGAASAGRISVVDPVLGAEVGSFAGFGALPNGLASDRRERLFVTSEEEGLMEFNTRTRRLVRGAGSGIPLQGATAAAVDATGLIYAVESGTCSTLAPGRVRVFRSDLTELRIVVAGRCSIAATLVKLPPAE
;
A
#
# COMPACT_ATOMS: atom_id res chain seq x y z
N MET A 1 -93.18 -0.86 -20.95
CA MET A 1 -92.50 -1.47 -19.82
C MET A 1 -91.25 -2.15 -20.36
N GLN A 2 -90.06 -1.50 -20.24
CA GLN A 2 -88.81 -1.96 -20.78
C GLN A 2 -87.87 -2.20 -19.60
N GLN A 3 -87.49 -3.47 -19.39
CA GLN A 3 -86.56 -3.86 -18.31
C GLN A 3 -85.12 -3.69 -18.78
N ALA A 4 -84.35 -2.84 -18.13
CA ALA A 4 -82.95 -2.70 -18.32
C ALA A 4 -82.21 -3.78 -17.52
N ARG A 5 -81.40 -4.61 -18.18
CA ARG A 5 -80.48 -5.58 -17.56
C ARG A 5 -79.12 -4.89 -17.33
N PHE A 6 -78.74 -4.72 -16.10
CA PHE A 6 -77.41 -4.34 -15.73
C PHE A 6 -76.51 -5.56 -15.74
N ALA A 7 -75.45 -5.55 -16.56
CA ALA A 7 -74.42 -6.54 -16.55
C ALA A 7 -73.30 -6.04 -15.63
N LEU A 8 -72.97 -6.79 -14.53
CA LEU A 8 -71.93 -6.54 -13.61
C LEU A 8 -70.60 -7.15 -14.17
N LEU A 9 -69.64 -6.32 -14.58
CA LEU A 9 -68.33 -6.76 -15.00
C LEU A 9 -67.46 -6.94 -13.69
N LEU A 10 -67.13 -8.18 -13.36
CA LEU A 10 -66.12 -8.49 -12.34
C LEU A 10 -64.71 -8.37 -12.99
N ALA A 11 -63.96 -7.35 -12.59
CA ALA A 11 -62.58 -7.23 -12.93
C ALA A 11 -61.75 -8.11 -11.98
N VAL A 12 -61.17 -9.18 -12.47
CA VAL A 12 -60.20 -10.04 -11.73
C VAL A 12 -58.87 -9.34 -11.77
N LEU A 13 -58.47 -8.74 -10.66
CA LEU A 13 -57.10 -8.26 -10.41
C LEU A 13 -56.18 -9.47 -10.16
N ALA A 14 -55.39 -9.84 -11.15
CA ALA A 14 -54.32 -10.79 -10.97
C ALA A 14 -53.18 -10.12 -10.12
N PRO A 15 -52.72 -10.73 -9.01
CA PRO A 15 -51.57 -10.21 -8.31
C PRO A 15 -50.33 -10.42 -9.18
N GLY A 16 -49.78 -9.32 -9.70
CA GLY A 16 -48.50 -9.32 -10.40
C GLY A 16 -47.43 -9.66 -9.37
N CYS A 17 -46.82 -10.86 -9.51
CA CYS A 17 -45.55 -11.15 -8.83
C CYS A 17 -44.50 -10.19 -9.38
N ALA A 18 -44.20 -9.13 -8.63
CA ALA A 18 -42.99 -8.34 -8.87
C ALA A 18 -41.79 -9.28 -8.65
N ALA A 19 -41.12 -9.64 -9.74
CA ALA A 19 -39.86 -10.34 -9.67
C ALA A 19 -38.86 -9.39 -8.95
N THR A 20 -38.58 -9.67 -7.68
CA THR A 20 -37.50 -9.01 -6.98
C THR A 20 -36.20 -9.46 -7.66
N THR A 21 -35.59 -8.56 -8.45
CA THR A 21 -34.23 -8.77 -8.92
C THR A 21 -33.36 -8.99 -7.69
N PRO A 22 -32.64 -10.10 -7.59
CA PRO A 22 -31.77 -10.32 -6.44
C PRO A 22 -30.75 -9.17 -6.37
N THR A 23 -30.65 -8.57 -5.20
CA THR A 23 -29.60 -7.55 -4.95
C THR A 23 -28.26 -8.21 -5.19
N PRO A 24 -27.38 -7.66 -6.05
CA PRO A 24 -26.06 -8.24 -6.26
C PRO A 24 -25.33 -8.33 -4.94
N PRO A 25 -24.58 -9.41 -4.70
CA PRO A 25 -23.80 -9.56 -3.48
C PRO A 25 -22.83 -8.36 -3.33
N PRO A 26 -22.50 -7.95 -2.10
CA PRO A 26 -21.60 -6.82 -1.90
C PRO A 26 -20.18 -7.14 -2.45
N PRO A 27 -19.45 -6.11 -2.88
CA PRO A 27 -18.04 -6.26 -3.20
C PRO A 27 -17.29 -6.91 -2.04
N ARG A 28 -16.34 -7.79 -2.34
CA ARG A 28 -15.49 -8.43 -1.33
C ARG A 28 -14.11 -7.82 -1.33
N ASP A 29 -13.54 -7.61 -0.16
CA ASP A 29 -12.15 -7.22 -0.02
C ASP A 29 -11.26 -8.46 0.00
N VAL A 30 -10.08 -8.34 -0.58
CA VAL A 30 -9.02 -9.36 -0.53
C VAL A 30 -7.74 -8.66 -0.08
N LEU A 31 -7.07 -9.21 0.93
CA LEU A 31 -5.72 -8.78 1.25
C LEU A 31 -4.74 -9.48 0.31
N VAL A 32 -3.97 -8.70 -0.41
CA VAL A 32 -2.89 -9.18 -1.27
C VAL A 32 -1.57 -9.00 -0.54
N VAL A 33 -0.82 -10.08 -0.38
CA VAL A 33 0.52 -10.08 0.22
C VAL A 33 1.55 -10.44 -0.83
N LEU A 34 2.59 -9.62 -0.96
CA LEU A 34 3.70 -9.84 -1.88
C LEU A 34 4.78 -10.71 -1.21
N ASN A 35 5.09 -11.84 -1.84
CA ASN A 35 6.07 -12.81 -1.37
C ASN A 35 7.31 -12.75 -2.28
N ALA A 36 8.33 -12.02 -1.84
CA ALA A 36 9.53 -11.77 -2.65
C ALA A 36 10.37 -13.04 -2.89
N GLY A 37 10.40 -13.95 -1.91
CA GLY A 37 11.19 -15.19 -1.99
C GLY A 37 10.62 -16.23 -2.94
N ASP A 38 9.32 -16.19 -3.20
CA ASP A 38 8.63 -17.11 -4.11
C ASP A 38 8.26 -16.44 -5.44
N ALA A 39 8.36 -15.11 -5.54
CA ALA A 39 7.80 -14.31 -6.62
C ALA A 39 6.31 -14.61 -6.83
N THR A 40 5.54 -14.58 -5.74
CA THR A 40 4.10 -14.86 -5.74
C THR A 40 3.32 -13.77 -5.01
N LEU A 41 2.00 -13.77 -5.19
CA LEU A 41 1.05 -13.08 -4.34
C LEU A 41 0.26 -14.10 -3.53
N SER A 42 0.04 -13.83 -2.24
CA SER A 42 -0.95 -14.54 -1.44
C SER A 42 -2.23 -13.72 -1.36
N LEU A 43 -3.33 -14.26 -1.85
CA LEU A 43 -4.67 -13.66 -1.78
C LEU A 43 -5.38 -14.19 -0.54
N VAL A 44 -5.52 -13.35 0.47
CA VAL A 44 -6.15 -13.71 1.76
C VAL A 44 -7.57 -13.15 1.78
N PRO A 45 -8.61 -14.00 1.90
CA PRO A 45 -9.99 -13.54 1.97
C PRO A 45 -10.26 -12.63 3.18
N VAL A 46 -10.99 -11.52 2.99
CA VAL A 46 -11.34 -10.53 4.01
C VAL A 46 -12.86 -10.33 4.05
N PRO A 47 -13.49 -10.33 5.20
CA PRO A 47 -13.00 -10.67 6.56
C PRO A 47 -12.91 -12.19 6.79
N GLY A 48 -13.21 -12.96 5.78
CA GLY A 48 -13.40 -14.41 5.83
C GLY A 48 -12.26 -15.20 6.46
N GLY A 49 -12.54 -16.42 6.83
CA GLY A 49 -11.58 -17.42 7.25
C GLY A 49 -11.35 -18.39 6.11
N GLY A 50 -10.13 -18.52 5.67
CA GLY A 50 -9.73 -19.49 4.66
C GLY A 50 -8.23 -19.42 4.44
N PRO A 51 -7.64 -20.44 3.81
CA PRO A 51 -6.26 -20.36 3.38
C PRO A 51 -6.09 -19.27 2.35
N ALA A 52 -4.87 -18.76 2.22
CA ALA A 52 -4.51 -17.88 1.12
C ALA A 52 -4.45 -18.68 -0.19
N GLU A 53 -4.91 -18.05 -1.27
CA GLU A 53 -4.67 -18.53 -2.62
C GLU A 53 -3.33 -17.96 -3.11
N SER A 54 -2.50 -18.79 -3.76
CA SER A 54 -1.21 -18.34 -4.32
C SER A 54 -1.34 -18.03 -5.80
N VAL A 55 -0.82 -16.87 -6.20
CA VAL A 55 -0.75 -16.42 -7.61
C VAL A 55 0.70 -16.23 -8.00
N GLU A 56 1.13 -16.94 -9.03
CA GLU A 56 2.49 -16.84 -9.58
C GLU A 56 2.68 -15.53 -10.34
N LEU A 57 3.79 -14.86 -10.10
CA LEU A 57 4.20 -13.67 -10.85
C LEU A 57 5.07 -13.97 -12.07
N GLY A 58 5.07 -15.20 -12.55
CA GLY A 58 5.97 -15.77 -13.54
C GLY A 58 6.49 -14.79 -14.59
N GLY A 59 7.82 -14.83 -14.84
CA GLY A 59 8.48 -14.00 -15.86
C GLY A 59 8.64 -12.52 -15.51
N ILE A 60 8.42 -12.11 -14.26
CA ILE A 60 8.50 -10.71 -13.82
C ILE A 60 9.92 -10.11 -13.94
N GLY A 61 10.96 -10.94 -14.14
CA GLY A 61 12.30 -10.46 -14.50
C GLY A 61 13.14 -9.89 -13.35
N GLY A 62 12.78 -10.14 -12.10
CA GLY A 62 13.53 -9.66 -10.94
C GLY A 62 12.88 -10.05 -9.62
N ILE A 63 13.46 -9.60 -8.50
CA ILE A 63 12.90 -9.82 -7.17
C ILE A 63 11.80 -8.78 -6.95
N PRO A 64 10.55 -9.18 -6.68
CA PRO A 64 9.49 -8.23 -6.38
C PRO A 64 9.76 -7.49 -5.07
N VAL A 65 9.57 -6.17 -5.05
CA VAL A 65 9.91 -5.31 -3.89
C VAL A 65 8.80 -4.33 -3.51
N GLY A 66 7.93 -3.93 -4.44
CA GLY A 66 6.88 -2.96 -4.20
C GLY A 66 5.52 -3.45 -4.65
N LEU A 67 4.48 -2.98 -3.96
CA LEU A 67 3.09 -3.34 -4.18
C LEU A 67 2.21 -2.10 -4.10
N ALA A 68 1.38 -1.88 -5.12
CA ALA A 68 0.35 -0.85 -5.11
C ALA A 68 -0.97 -1.41 -5.63
N SER A 69 -2.08 -0.83 -5.21
CA SER A 69 -3.41 -1.27 -5.68
C SER A 69 -4.34 -0.10 -5.98
N ARG A 70 -5.30 -0.35 -6.88
CA ARG A 70 -6.40 0.55 -7.18
C ARG A 70 -7.61 -0.25 -7.70
N GLY A 71 -8.71 -0.23 -6.97
CA GLY A 71 -9.86 -1.09 -7.29
C GLY A 71 -9.45 -2.55 -7.24
N SER A 72 -9.64 -3.28 -8.35
CA SER A 72 -9.19 -4.67 -8.54
C SER A 72 -7.75 -4.79 -9.08
N GLN A 73 -7.14 -3.68 -9.48
CA GLN A 73 -5.82 -3.66 -10.09
C GLN A 73 -4.71 -3.70 -9.05
N ILE A 74 -3.66 -4.44 -9.38
CA ILE A 74 -2.43 -4.56 -8.60
C ILE A 74 -1.25 -4.21 -9.50
N LEU A 75 -0.27 -3.53 -8.96
CA LEU A 75 1.02 -3.26 -9.57
C LEU A 75 2.12 -3.78 -8.66
N VAL A 76 2.99 -4.62 -9.20
CA VAL A 76 4.17 -5.17 -8.52
C VAL A 76 5.42 -4.64 -9.21
N THR A 77 6.37 -4.10 -8.46
CA THR A 77 7.66 -3.61 -8.97
C THR A 77 8.79 -4.56 -8.58
N THR A 78 9.87 -4.62 -9.39
CA THR A 78 10.88 -5.68 -9.28
C THR A 78 12.27 -5.21 -8.90
N GLY A 79 12.41 -4.13 -8.17
CA GLY A 79 13.74 -3.71 -7.71
C GLY A 79 14.76 -3.66 -8.88
N VAL A 80 15.83 -4.45 -8.78
CA VAL A 80 16.95 -4.43 -9.74
C VAL A 80 16.53 -4.83 -11.17
N GLY A 81 15.42 -5.55 -11.33
CA GLY A 81 14.97 -6.05 -12.63
C GLY A 81 14.47 -4.98 -13.60
N SER A 82 14.24 -3.76 -13.17
CA SER A 82 13.69 -2.65 -13.97
C SER A 82 12.39 -3.00 -14.70
N THR A 83 11.57 -3.86 -14.09
CA THR A 83 10.28 -4.27 -14.62
C THR A 83 9.18 -4.04 -13.60
N MET A 84 7.96 -4.10 -14.05
CA MET A 84 6.77 -4.14 -13.21
C MET A 84 5.73 -5.10 -13.80
N ALA A 85 4.93 -5.73 -12.97
CA ALA A 85 3.79 -6.53 -13.40
C ALA A 85 2.49 -5.88 -12.97
N ARG A 86 1.50 -5.84 -13.86
CA ARG A 86 0.13 -5.44 -13.57
C ARG A 86 -0.78 -6.66 -13.65
N LEU A 87 -1.63 -6.81 -12.65
CA LEU A 87 -2.71 -7.78 -12.61
C LEU A 87 -4.03 -7.03 -12.40
N ASP A 88 -5.11 -7.53 -12.99
CA ASP A 88 -6.47 -7.11 -12.61
C ASP A 88 -7.20 -8.35 -12.10
N LEU A 89 -7.41 -8.42 -10.79
CA LEU A 89 -8.01 -9.58 -10.14
C LEU A 89 -9.50 -9.79 -10.51
N ALA A 90 -10.14 -8.80 -11.12
CA ALA A 90 -11.48 -8.94 -11.66
C ALA A 90 -11.49 -9.59 -13.05
N GLU A 91 -10.38 -9.47 -13.80
CA GLU A 91 -10.25 -10.01 -15.16
C GLU A 91 -9.51 -11.35 -15.19
N GLY A 92 -8.75 -11.67 -14.14
CA GLY A 92 -7.99 -12.91 -14.01
C GLY A 92 -6.71 -12.77 -13.20
N LEU A 93 -5.97 -13.87 -13.06
CA LEU A 93 -4.76 -13.94 -12.21
C LEU A 93 -3.45 -13.91 -13.01
N SER A 94 -3.51 -13.59 -14.31
CA SER A 94 -2.31 -13.58 -15.16
C SER A 94 -1.65 -12.20 -15.16
N PRO A 95 -0.38 -12.07 -14.75
CA PRO A 95 0.34 -10.81 -14.79
C PRO A 95 0.70 -10.40 -16.23
N VAL A 96 0.60 -9.11 -16.51
CA VAL A 96 1.18 -8.47 -17.70
C VAL A 96 2.44 -7.74 -17.26
N VAL A 97 3.58 -8.12 -17.82
CA VAL A 97 4.88 -7.54 -17.47
C VAL A 97 5.23 -6.39 -18.41
N TYR A 98 5.74 -5.31 -17.85
CA TYR A 98 6.18 -4.11 -18.54
C TYR A 98 7.63 -3.80 -18.17
N GLU A 99 8.41 -3.34 -19.15
CA GLU A 99 9.75 -2.81 -18.92
C GLU A 99 9.71 -1.33 -18.57
N LEU A 100 10.59 -0.91 -17.67
CA LEU A 100 10.81 0.48 -17.29
C LEU A 100 12.10 1.02 -17.92
N PRO A 101 12.16 2.30 -18.29
CA PRO A 101 13.34 2.90 -18.88
C PRO A 101 14.58 2.87 -17.98
N GLY A 102 15.71 2.39 -18.50
CA GLY A 102 17.02 2.43 -17.86
C GLY A 102 17.18 1.48 -16.67
N PRO A 103 18.28 1.57 -15.91
CA PRO A 103 18.45 0.86 -14.65
C PRO A 103 17.57 1.50 -13.59
N ALA A 104 16.32 1.06 -13.52
CA ALA A 104 15.31 1.71 -12.69
C ALA A 104 15.47 1.37 -11.22
N GLY A 105 15.71 0.11 -10.90
CA GLY A 105 15.60 -0.36 -9.50
C GLY A 105 14.18 -0.14 -8.99
N ALA A 106 13.15 -0.45 -9.80
CA ALA A 106 11.76 -0.11 -9.54
C ALA A 106 11.32 -0.40 -8.10
N GLY A 107 11.02 0.65 -7.36
CA GLY A 107 10.68 0.62 -5.93
C GLY A 107 9.18 0.82 -5.68
N GLY A 108 8.83 1.88 -4.97
CA GLY A 108 7.44 2.23 -4.68
C GLY A 108 6.64 2.63 -5.91
N ALA A 109 5.34 2.40 -5.88
CA ALA A 109 4.42 2.78 -6.94
C ALA A 109 3.11 3.33 -6.40
N ALA A 110 2.42 4.15 -7.21
CA ALA A 110 1.06 4.59 -6.93
C ALA A 110 0.27 4.83 -8.22
N PHE A 111 -0.98 4.41 -8.23
CA PHE A 111 -1.91 4.73 -9.30
C PHE A 111 -2.45 6.15 -9.14
N VAL A 112 -2.44 6.94 -10.21
CA VAL A 112 -3.16 8.21 -10.30
C VAL A 112 -4.62 7.96 -10.68
N ASN A 113 -4.83 7.06 -11.64
CA ASN A 113 -6.13 6.59 -12.09
C ASN A 113 -5.97 5.16 -12.65
N ASP A 114 -7.02 4.61 -13.26
CA ASP A 114 -7.03 3.22 -13.72
C ASP A 114 -6.04 2.94 -14.87
N THR A 115 -5.49 3.97 -15.51
CA THR A 115 -4.57 3.84 -16.65
C THR A 115 -3.19 4.44 -16.41
N ILE A 116 -3.00 5.23 -15.36
CA ILE A 116 -1.73 5.93 -15.10
C ILE A 116 -1.23 5.58 -13.71
N ALA A 117 0.03 5.17 -13.65
CA ALA A 117 0.77 5.00 -12.41
C ALA A 117 2.12 5.72 -12.47
N PHE A 118 2.67 6.02 -11.30
CA PHE A 118 4.04 6.47 -11.11
C PHE A 118 4.81 5.40 -10.34
N VAL A 119 6.05 5.14 -10.78
CA VAL A 119 6.97 4.15 -10.20
C VAL A 119 8.28 4.82 -9.90
N THR A 120 8.79 4.70 -8.68
CA THR A 120 10.11 5.23 -8.31
C THR A 120 11.22 4.37 -8.87
N ASN A 121 12.30 5.02 -9.28
CA ASN A 121 13.50 4.38 -9.84
C ASN A 121 14.72 4.85 -9.03
N PRO A 122 14.96 4.27 -7.84
CA PRO A 122 16.00 4.73 -6.91
C PRO A 122 17.43 4.61 -7.45
N LEU A 123 17.70 3.67 -8.37
CA LEU A 123 19.03 3.53 -8.96
C LEU A 123 19.39 4.63 -9.98
N SER A 124 18.42 5.41 -10.43
CA SER A 124 18.61 6.47 -11.41
C SER A 124 18.12 7.84 -10.95
N ASP A 125 17.70 7.99 -9.69
CA ASP A 125 17.15 9.23 -9.12
C ASP A 125 15.97 9.79 -9.92
N ARG A 126 15.09 8.88 -10.37
CA ARG A 126 13.97 9.24 -11.25
C ARG A 126 12.67 8.62 -10.77
N VAL A 127 11.58 9.14 -11.32
CA VAL A 127 10.27 8.51 -11.26
C VAL A 127 9.76 8.33 -12.68
N THR A 128 9.13 7.20 -12.96
CA THR A 128 8.52 6.93 -14.28
C THR A 128 7.01 7.03 -14.17
N ARG A 129 6.40 7.90 -14.97
CA ARG A 129 4.98 7.87 -15.26
C ARG A 129 4.72 6.85 -16.36
N PHE A 130 3.83 5.91 -16.11
CA PHE A 130 3.45 4.87 -17.06
C PHE A 130 1.96 4.99 -17.41
N ASN A 131 1.63 4.87 -18.70
CA ASN A 131 0.26 4.82 -19.19
C ASN A 131 -0.06 3.42 -19.72
N PHE A 132 -0.84 2.64 -18.97
CA PHE A 132 -1.19 1.25 -19.32
C PHE A 132 -2.06 1.12 -20.57
N ARG A 133 -2.74 2.20 -21.00
CA ARG A 133 -3.56 2.16 -22.20
C ARG A 133 -2.76 2.32 -23.47
N THR A 134 -1.71 3.15 -23.45
CA THR A 134 -0.88 3.45 -24.65
C THR A 134 0.48 2.76 -24.63
N GLY A 135 0.93 2.32 -23.45
CA GLY A 135 2.30 1.83 -23.22
C GLY A 135 3.34 2.96 -23.06
N ASP A 136 2.91 4.23 -23.13
CA ASP A 136 3.82 5.37 -23.06
C ASP A 136 4.45 5.51 -21.68
N THR A 137 5.73 5.84 -21.66
CA THR A 137 6.50 6.13 -20.45
C THR A 137 7.12 7.51 -20.50
N VAL A 138 7.13 8.21 -19.36
CA VAL A 138 7.89 9.46 -19.19
C VAL A 138 8.71 9.30 -17.91
N SER A 139 10.03 9.41 -18.04
CA SER A 139 10.96 9.34 -16.90
C SER A 139 11.40 10.74 -16.51
N ILE A 140 11.18 11.10 -15.25
CA ILE A 140 11.36 12.45 -14.70
C ILE A 140 12.43 12.39 -13.62
N ALA A 141 13.41 13.31 -13.66
CA ALA A 141 14.38 13.47 -12.59
C ALA A 141 13.70 14.02 -11.33
N VAL A 142 14.00 13.40 -10.19
CA VAL A 142 13.52 13.80 -8.86
C VAL A 142 14.69 13.89 -7.89
N GLY A 143 14.49 13.64 -6.63
CA GLY A 143 15.58 13.61 -5.67
C GLY A 143 16.32 12.27 -5.61
N ARG A 144 17.37 12.24 -4.79
CA ARG A 144 18.23 11.07 -4.60
C ARG A 144 17.46 9.92 -3.93
N ALA A 145 17.61 8.72 -4.47
CA ALA A 145 17.01 7.48 -3.99
C ALA A 145 15.49 7.60 -3.72
N PRO A 146 14.66 7.87 -4.73
CA PRO A 146 13.21 7.91 -4.57
C PRO A 146 12.70 6.50 -4.24
N VAL A 147 11.93 6.34 -3.15
CA VAL A 147 11.53 5.03 -2.61
C VAL A 147 10.03 4.80 -2.55
N ALA A 148 9.24 5.86 -2.41
CA ALA A 148 7.79 5.75 -2.28
C ALA A 148 7.06 6.87 -3.04
N VAL A 149 5.82 6.63 -3.40
CA VAL A 149 4.95 7.59 -4.10
C VAL A 149 3.60 7.61 -3.42
N ALA A 150 3.05 8.81 -3.23
CA ALA A 150 1.65 9.01 -2.85
C ALA A 150 0.95 9.93 -3.85
N VAL A 151 -0.36 9.76 -3.98
CA VAL A 151 -1.22 10.67 -4.74
C VAL A 151 -2.23 11.28 -3.78
N ALA A 152 -2.17 12.59 -3.65
CA ALA A 152 -3.08 13.34 -2.79
C ALA A 152 -3.45 14.67 -3.45
N ARG A 153 -4.69 15.10 -3.30
CA ARG A 153 -5.20 16.41 -3.79
C ARG A 153 -4.83 16.72 -5.25
N GLY A 154 -4.85 15.69 -6.11
CA GLY A 154 -4.52 15.85 -7.54
C GLY A 154 -3.04 16.07 -7.83
N ARG A 155 -2.14 15.80 -6.88
CA ARG A 155 -0.68 15.88 -7.03
C ARG A 155 -0.04 14.53 -6.73
N VAL A 156 1.16 14.35 -7.27
CA VAL A 156 2.04 13.21 -6.99
C VAL A 156 3.16 13.69 -6.06
N TYR A 157 3.38 12.95 -4.99
CA TYR A 157 4.41 13.20 -3.99
C TYR A 157 5.39 12.03 -4.02
N VAL A 158 6.61 12.29 -4.47
CA VAL A 158 7.70 11.31 -4.55
C VAL A 158 8.58 11.49 -3.33
N VAL A 159 8.68 10.46 -2.51
CA VAL A 159 9.54 10.44 -1.32
C VAL A 159 10.96 10.11 -1.72
N ASN A 160 11.87 11.07 -1.52
CA ASN A 160 13.31 10.90 -1.78
C ASN A 160 13.99 10.60 -0.44
N SER A 161 14.50 9.39 -0.32
CA SER A 161 15.15 8.92 0.90
C SER A 161 16.44 9.68 1.22
N ASN A 162 17.16 10.13 0.20
CA ASN A 162 18.50 10.75 0.29
C ASN A 162 19.54 9.86 0.97
N THR A 163 19.38 8.55 0.87
CA THR A 163 20.35 7.58 1.37
C THR A 163 21.39 7.28 0.30
N ASP A 164 22.59 6.96 0.73
CA ASP A 164 23.57 6.32 -0.12
C ASP A 164 23.12 4.87 -0.37
N PRO A 165 23.17 4.34 -1.59
CA PRO A 165 22.87 2.94 -1.86
C PRO A 165 23.76 1.96 -1.05
N GLU A 166 24.94 2.38 -0.63
CA GLU A 166 25.83 1.59 0.21
C GLU A 166 25.49 1.67 1.72
N CYS A 167 24.72 2.68 2.15
CA CYS A 167 24.01 2.68 3.42
C CYS A 167 22.85 1.68 3.32
N PRO A 168 22.62 0.82 4.24
CA PRO A 168 23.07 0.70 5.63
C PRO A 168 24.26 -0.24 5.82
N PHE A 169 25.02 -0.56 4.79
CA PHE A 169 26.14 -1.50 4.84
C PHE A 169 27.48 -0.81 5.13
N ALA A 170 27.54 0.52 4.96
CA ALA A 170 28.73 1.31 5.27
C ALA A 170 28.66 1.90 6.69
N ASP A 171 29.75 1.85 7.43
CA ASP A 171 29.90 2.51 8.74
C ASP A 171 31.08 3.50 8.65
N PRO A 172 30.88 4.79 8.93
CA PRO A 172 29.59 5.43 9.29
C PRO A 172 28.70 5.74 8.09
N CYS A 173 27.39 5.48 8.23
CA CYS A 173 26.39 5.87 7.26
C CYS A 173 25.93 7.31 7.52
N THR A 174 26.26 8.22 6.64
CA THR A 174 25.81 9.62 6.74
C THR A 174 24.49 9.80 5.97
N LEU A 175 23.42 10.15 6.67
CA LEU A 175 22.13 10.47 6.07
C LEU A 175 21.93 11.99 5.99
N GLY A 176 21.65 12.48 4.79
CA GLY A 176 21.06 13.80 4.60
C GLY A 176 19.57 13.79 4.95
N PRO A 177 18.94 14.97 5.09
CA PRO A 177 17.49 15.05 5.25
C PRO A 177 16.78 14.50 4.01
N SER A 178 15.70 13.75 4.22
CA SER A 178 14.78 13.34 3.15
C SER A 178 13.88 14.50 2.73
N TRP A 179 13.26 14.39 1.57
CA TRP A 179 12.27 15.39 1.10
C TRP A 179 11.25 14.75 0.17
N LEU A 180 10.15 15.47 -0.10
CA LEU A 180 9.19 15.11 -1.11
C LEU A 180 9.34 15.99 -2.35
N THR A 181 9.40 15.40 -3.53
CA THR A 181 9.23 16.09 -4.79
C THR A 181 7.74 16.11 -5.12
N VAL A 182 7.17 17.30 -5.36
CA VAL A 182 5.77 17.50 -5.71
C VAL A 182 5.64 17.66 -7.22
N MET A 183 4.72 16.90 -7.83
CA MET A 183 4.58 16.87 -9.29
C MET A 183 3.12 16.98 -9.73
N ASP A 184 2.93 17.53 -10.92
CA ASP A 184 1.66 17.45 -11.64
C ASP A 184 1.53 16.09 -12.36
N PRO A 185 0.47 15.31 -12.14
CA PRO A 185 0.33 13.98 -12.74
C PRO A 185 0.08 13.99 -14.25
N ILE A 186 -0.38 15.12 -14.80
CA ILE A 186 -0.74 15.26 -16.23
C ILE A 186 0.43 15.78 -17.02
N THR A 187 0.95 16.94 -16.63
CA THR A 187 2.06 17.62 -17.32
C THR A 187 3.42 17.05 -16.96
N VAL A 188 3.51 16.25 -15.90
CA VAL A 188 4.71 15.67 -15.28
C VAL A 188 5.74 16.73 -14.83
N ALA A 189 5.31 17.97 -14.71
CA ALA A 189 6.16 19.05 -14.23
C ALA A 189 6.44 18.88 -12.73
N VAL A 190 7.69 19.05 -12.34
CA VAL A 190 8.07 19.23 -10.92
C VAL A 190 7.62 20.62 -10.50
N LEU A 191 6.81 20.69 -9.47
CA LEU A 191 6.16 21.90 -9.00
C LEU A 191 6.84 22.48 -7.76
N ASP A 192 7.30 21.60 -6.86
CA ASP A 192 7.83 22.00 -5.57
C ASP A 192 8.70 20.90 -4.95
N SER A 193 9.38 21.24 -3.86
CA SER A 193 10.15 20.31 -3.02
C SER A 193 9.91 20.64 -1.55
N ILE A 194 9.44 19.65 -0.78
CA ILE A 194 9.11 19.82 0.64
C ILE A 194 10.19 19.11 1.46
N PRO A 195 11.11 19.86 2.11
CA PRO A 195 12.13 19.26 2.98
C PRO A 195 11.49 18.68 4.24
N LEU A 196 12.07 17.57 4.73
CA LEU A 196 11.72 16.96 6.00
C LEU A 196 12.79 17.26 7.05
N VAL A 197 12.37 17.46 8.28
CA VAL A 197 13.29 17.81 9.39
C VAL A 197 14.02 16.56 9.90
N GLY A 198 15.32 16.73 10.21
CA GLY A 198 16.19 15.74 10.84
C GLY A 198 16.79 14.71 9.88
N PRO A 199 17.49 13.69 10.41
CA PRO A 199 18.11 12.65 9.62
C PRO A 199 17.06 11.88 8.81
N GLY A 200 17.42 11.56 7.58
CA GLY A 200 16.54 11.02 6.56
C GLY A 200 16.28 9.52 6.64
N ASN A 201 16.45 8.84 5.51
CA ASN A 201 16.02 7.48 5.24
C ASN A 201 14.49 7.34 5.30
N ALA A 202 13.77 8.22 4.62
CA ALA A 202 12.35 8.03 4.43
C ALA A 202 12.11 6.76 3.58
N THR A 203 11.17 5.92 4.01
CA THR A 203 10.92 4.59 3.40
C THR A 203 9.51 4.39 2.91
N ALA A 204 8.52 5.05 3.52
CA ALA A 204 7.12 4.87 3.18
C ALA A 204 6.34 6.18 3.32
N VAL A 205 5.20 6.27 2.65
CA VAL A 205 4.25 7.37 2.77
C VAL A 205 2.82 6.84 2.72
N GLU A 206 1.98 7.38 3.59
CA GLU A 206 0.54 7.08 3.64
C GLU A 206 -0.26 8.37 3.68
N VAL A 207 -1.43 8.37 3.02
CA VAL A 207 -2.36 9.49 3.06
C VAL A 207 -3.37 9.26 4.18
N GLY A 208 -3.35 10.11 5.18
CA GLY A 208 -4.30 10.05 6.29
C GLY A 208 -5.73 10.44 5.90
N ALA A 209 -6.69 10.08 6.75
CA ALA A 209 -8.09 10.49 6.57
C ALA A 209 -8.29 12.02 6.63
N ASP A 210 -7.39 12.72 7.29
CA ASP A 210 -7.31 14.19 7.36
C ASP A 210 -6.73 14.83 6.09
N GLY A 211 -6.28 14.00 5.14
CA GLY A 211 -5.65 14.45 3.89
C GLY A 211 -4.22 14.92 4.03
N LEU A 212 -3.59 14.72 5.19
CA LEU A 212 -2.16 14.92 5.38
C LEU A 212 -1.36 13.71 4.89
N LEU A 213 -0.09 13.92 4.58
CA LEU A 213 0.84 12.87 4.23
C LEU A 213 1.64 12.50 5.48
N TYR A 214 1.70 11.23 5.78
CA TYR A 214 2.51 10.66 6.86
C TYR A 214 3.68 9.94 6.23
N VAL A 215 4.89 10.45 6.46
CA VAL A 215 6.13 9.90 5.88
C VAL A 215 6.90 9.20 6.98
N LEU A 216 7.17 7.91 6.79
CA LEU A 216 7.98 7.12 7.69
C LEU A 216 9.45 7.32 7.35
N ASN A 217 10.23 7.79 8.33
CA ASN A 217 11.67 7.90 8.25
C ASN A 217 12.27 6.79 9.13
N ALA A 218 12.98 5.86 8.53
CA ALA A 218 13.53 4.71 9.23
C ALA A 218 14.80 5.03 10.03
N GLY A 219 15.51 6.10 9.68
CA GLY A 219 16.79 6.41 10.27
C GLY A 219 17.88 5.40 9.91
N VAL A 220 18.84 5.22 10.80
CA VAL A 220 19.94 4.24 10.67
C VAL A 220 20.07 3.40 11.93
N ARG A 221 20.63 2.22 11.77
CA ARG A 221 21.03 1.35 12.89
C ARG A 221 22.43 1.75 13.37
N ASP A 222 22.53 2.81 14.15
CA ASP A 222 23.80 3.35 14.67
C ASP A 222 23.98 3.15 16.18
N GLY A 223 23.21 2.25 16.79
CA GLY A 223 23.19 2.03 18.24
C GLY A 223 22.42 3.08 19.05
N ALA A 224 22.02 4.18 18.46
CA ALA A 224 21.06 5.15 19.04
C ALA A 224 19.64 4.72 18.69
N ALA A 225 19.07 3.88 19.49
CA ALA A 225 17.84 3.11 19.29
C ALA A 225 16.55 3.90 18.98
N SER A 226 16.59 5.14 18.53
CA SER A 226 15.36 5.97 18.40
C SER A 226 15.28 6.80 17.12
N ALA A 227 15.91 6.35 16.05
CA ALA A 227 15.95 7.12 14.80
C ALA A 227 14.64 7.10 14.01
N GLY A 228 13.78 6.09 14.23
CA GLY A 228 12.47 5.97 13.54
C GLY A 228 11.50 7.06 13.96
N ARG A 229 10.94 7.74 12.95
CA ARG A 229 9.98 8.84 13.17
C ARG A 229 8.98 8.96 12.02
N ILE A 230 7.86 9.63 12.29
CA ILE A 230 6.86 10.04 11.31
C ILE A 230 6.96 11.55 11.10
N SER A 231 7.16 11.97 9.86
CA SER A 231 6.97 13.35 9.41
C SER A 231 5.54 13.51 8.90
N VAL A 232 4.86 14.56 9.36
CA VAL A 232 3.51 14.92 8.91
C VAL A 232 3.60 16.12 7.98
N VAL A 233 3.19 15.94 6.74
CA VAL A 233 3.26 16.98 5.70
C VAL A 233 1.85 17.43 5.33
N ASP A 234 1.62 18.72 5.33
CA ASP A 234 0.40 19.32 4.81
C ASP A 234 0.58 19.62 3.31
N PRO A 235 -0.15 18.91 2.43
CA PRO A 235 -0.05 19.10 0.99
C PRO A 235 -0.64 20.44 0.50
N VAL A 236 -1.42 21.14 1.32
CA VAL A 236 -1.97 22.46 1.01
C VAL A 236 -0.97 23.56 1.34
N LEU A 237 -0.31 23.43 2.50
CA LEU A 237 0.72 24.37 2.92
C LEU A 237 2.06 24.14 2.20
N GLY A 238 2.27 22.95 1.62
CA GLY A 238 3.54 22.56 1.01
C GLY A 238 4.67 22.47 2.06
N ALA A 239 4.37 22.02 3.27
CA ALA A 239 5.32 22.02 4.37
C ALA A 239 5.14 20.83 5.33
N GLU A 240 6.23 20.43 5.99
CA GLU A 240 6.15 19.55 7.17
C GLU A 240 5.57 20.34 8.35
N VAL A 241 4.48 19.82 8.93
CA VAL A 241 3.75 20.45 10.04
C VAL A 241 3.92 19.72 11.36
N GLY A 242 4.72 18.67 11.40
CA GLY A 242 5.07 17.93 12.60
C GLY A 242 6.01 16.78 12.35
N SER A 243 6.81 16.44 13.35
CA SER A 243 7.72 15.30 13.35
C SER A 243 7.66 14.58 14.69
N PHE A 244 7.46 13.25 14.67
CA PHE A 244 7.17 12.45 15.86
C PHE A 244 8.12 11.26 15.90
N ALA A 245 9.00 11.22 16.88
CA ALA A 245 9.93 10.11 17.13
C ALA A 245 9.30 9.00 17.99
N GLY A 246 10.04 7.92 18.22
CA GLY A 246 9.67 6.84 19.11
C GLY A 246 9.25 5.54 18.42
N PHE A 247 9.62 5.38 17.15
CA PHE A 247 9.34 4.17 16.36
C PHE A 247 10.52 3.19 16.27
N GLY A 248 11.54 3.37 17.14
CA GLY A 248 12.69 2.47 17.20
C GLY A 248 13.61 2.52 15.98
N ALA A 249 14.38 1.47 15.79
CA ALA A 249 15.29 1.34 14.67
C ALA A 249 14.58 0.75 13.44
N LEU A 250 14.86 1.32 12.28
CA LEU A 250 14.47 0.81 10.96
C LEU A 250 12.99 0.36 10.84
N PRO A 251 12.00 1.16 11.26
CA PRO A 251 10.63 0.86 10.92
C PRO A 251 10.45 0.86 9.39
N ASN A 252 9.60 -0.05 8.87
CA ASN A 252 9.58 -0.36 7.44
C ASN A 252 8.22 -0.26 6.77
N GLY A 253 7.12 -0.49 7.47
CA GLY A 253 5.77 -0.45 6.90
C GLY A 253 4.87 0.59 7.57
N LEU A 254 3.90 1.09 6.81
CA LEU A 254 2.96 2.12 7.23
C LEU A 254 1.57 1.81 6.67
N ALA A 255 0.54 1.83 7.52
CA ALA A 255 -0.84 1.59 7.13
C ALA A 255 -1.84 2.43 7.92
N SER A 256 -2.80 3.05 7.24
CA SER A 256 -3.87 3.84 7.86
C SER A 256 -5.16 3.03 7.97
N ASP A 257 -5.89 3.18 9.08
CA ASP A 257 -7.28 2.71 9.18
C ASP A 257 -8.27 3.64 8.46
N ARG A 258 -7.75 4.66 7.79
CA ARG A 258 -8.52 5.71 7.10
C ARG A 258 -9.52 6.45 8.02
N ARG A 259 -9.21 6.46 9.32
CA ARG A 259 -9.91 7.22 10.37
C ARG A 259 -8.90 8.06 11.14
N GLU A 260 -8.37 7.53 12.22
CA GLU A 260 -7.42 8.27 13.07
C GLU A 260 -6.21 7.45 13.54
N ARG A 261 -6.09 6.20 13.09
CA ARG A 261 -5.00 5.30 13.49
C ARG A 261 -4.06 5.04 12.32
N LEU A 262 -2.80 5.11 12.62
CA LEU A 262 -1.71 4.78 11.72
C LEU A 262 -0.88 3.68 12.36
N PHE A 263 -0.72 2.57 11.67
CA PHE A 263 0.07 1.44 12.13
C PHE A 263 1.43 1.48 11.46
N VAL A 264 2.47 1.23 12.26
CA VAL A 264 3.86 1.17 11.83
C VAL A 264 4.40 -0.22 12.15
N THR A 265 5.02 -0.86 11.18
CA THR A 265 5.70 -2.15 11.38
C THR A 265 7.21 -1.96 11.48
N SER A 266 7.85 -2.78 12.28
CA SER A 266 9.30 -2.88 12.40
C SER A 266 9.68 -4.32 12.70
N GLU A 267 10.78 -4.79 12.13
CA GLU A 267 11.29 -6.13 12.38
C GLU A 267 11.60 -6.37 13.86
N GLU A 268 12.08 -5.33 14.56
CA GLU A 268 12.49 -5.39 15.96
C GLU A 268 11.37 -5.05 16.94
N GLU A 269 10.54 -4.06 16.61
CA GLU A 269 9.52 -3.51 17.51
C GLU A 269 8.13 -4.12 17.29
N GLY A 270 7.93 -4.84 16.20
CA GLY A 270 6.65 -5.41 15.81
C GLY A 270 5.65 -4.38 15.30
N LEU A 271 4.39 -4.42 15.76
CA LEU A 271 3.32 -3.52 15.33
C LEU A 271 3.14 -2.40 16.35
N MET A 272 3.38 -1.18 15.91
CA MET A 272 3.24 0.07 16.66
C MET A 272 2.03 0.87 16.18
N GLU A 273 1.62 1.88 16.95
CA GLU A 273 0.42 2.67 16.67
C GLU A 273 0.62 4.16 16.96
N PHE A 274 0.20 5.00 16.02
CA PHE A 274 0.15 6.45 16.13
C PHE A 274 -1.27 6.95 15.88
N ASN A 275 -1.76 7.89 16.70
CA ASN A 275 -3.06 8.53 16.51
C ASN A 275 -2.87 9.82 15.71
N THR A 276 -3.44 9.89 14.50
CA THR A 276 -3.27 11.01 13.57
C THR A 276 -4.04 12.26 14.00
N ARG A 277 -5.19 12.09 14.65
CA ARG A 277 -6.03 13.21 15.14
C ARG A 277 -5.39 13.93 16.32
N THR A 278 -4.90 13.18 17.31
CA THR A 278 -4.25 13.75 18.50
C THR A 278 -2.77 14.00 18.30
N ARG A 279 -2.18 13.49 17.19
CA ARG A 279 -0.75 13.50 16.86
C ARG A 279 0.11 12.94 18.00
N ARG A 280 -0.29 11.77 18.52
CA ARG A 280 0.39 11.11 19.64
C ARG A 280 0.76 9.68 19.29
N LEU A 281 1.92 9.29 19.75
CA LEU A 281 2.34 7.90 19.79
C LEU A 281 1.49 7.18 20.84
N VAL A 282 0.71 6.18 20.41
CA VAL A 282 -0.13 5.35 21.29
C VAL A 282 0.68 4.15 21.77
N ARG A 283 1.45 3.57 20.85
CA ARG A 283 2.30 2.41 21.10
C ARG A 283 3.56 2.53 20.25
N GLY A 284 4.68 2.73 20.89
CA GLY A 284 5.98 2.95 20.25
C GLY A 284 6.96 1.81 20.48
N ALA A 285 8.23 2.11 20.24
CA ALA A 285 9.35 1.22 20.52
C ALA A 285 9.33 0.71 21.96
N GLY A 286 9.62 -0.57 22.16
CA GLY A 286 9.55 -1.26 23.45
C GLY A 286 8.13 -1.55 23.96
N SER A 287 7.09 -1.10 23.27
CA SER A 287 5.68 -1.38 23.60
C SER A 287 4.86 -1.86 22.41
N GLY A 288 5.49 -2.13 21.27
CA GLY A 288 4.89 -2.72 20.09
C GLY A 288 4.29 -4.11 20.38
N ILE A 289 3.33 -4.53 19.57
CA ILE A 289 2.86 -5.92 19.60
C ILE A 289 3.95 -6.78 18.97
N PRO A 290 4.51 -7.75 19.71
CA PRO A 290 5.61 -8.56 19.20
C PRO A 290 5.20 -9.33 17.94
N LEU A 291 5.94 -9.15 16.87
CA LEU A 291 5.83 -9.85 15.60
C LEU A 291 7.22 -10.31 15.16
N GLN A 292 7.29 -11.44 14.44
CA GLN A 292 8.58 -11.96 13.96
C GLN A 292 8.88 -11.42 12.56
N GLY A 293 9.74 -10.39 12.47
CA GLY A 293 10.09 -9.78 11.20
C GLY A 293 8.89 -9.11 10.53
N ALA A 294 8.24 -8.18 11.24
CA ALA A 294 7.10 -7.45 10.72
C ALA A 294 7.53 -6.52 9.58
N THR A 295 6.90 -6.65 8.41
CA THR A 295 7.27 -5.94 7.18
C THR A 295 6.18 -5.00 6.68
N ALA A 296 4.92 -5.36 6.83
CA ALA A 296 3.81 -4.57 6.32
C ALA A 296 2.56 -4.71 7.19
N ALA A 297 1.65 -3.78 7.04
CA ALA A 297 0.31 -3.88 7.60
C ALA A 297 -0.74 -3.39 6.61
N ALA A 298 -1.99 -3.76 6.84
CA ALA A 298 -3.17 -3.21 6.18
C ALA A 298 -4.35 -3.19 7.15
N VAL A 299 -5.33 -2.32 6.92
CA VAL A 299 -6.53 -2.25 7.75
C VAL A 299 -7.75 -2.22 6.86
N ASP A 300 -8.69 -3.14 7.08
CA ASP A 300 -9.92 -3.21 6.28
C ASP A 300 -11.00 -2.21 6.75
N ALA A 301 -12.06 -2.11 5.97
CA ALA A 301 -13.17 -1.19 6.26
C ALA A 301 -13.90 -1.52 7.58
N THR A 302 -13.80 -2.75 8.08
CA THR A 302 -14.38 -3.18 9.36
C THR A 302 -13.49 -2.84 10.56
N GLY A 303 -12.23 -2.49 10.30
CA GLY A 303 -11.22 -2.17 11.32
C GLY A 303 -10.38 -3.37 11.74
N LEU A 304 -10.41 -4.49 11.01
CA LEU A 304 -9.47 -5.58 11.22
C LEU A 304 -8.08 -5.16 10.69
N ILE A 305 -7.07 -5.49 11.48
CA ILE A 305 -5.69 -5.15 11.19
C ILE A 305 -4.97 -6.42 10.76
N TYR A 306 -4.30 -6.35 9.65
CA TYR A 306 -3.51 -7.44 9.05
C TYR A 306 -2.04 -7.05 9.14
N ALA A 307 -1.27 -7.72 9.98
CA ALA A 307 0.16 -7.52 10.11
C ALA A 307 0.92 -8.67 9.47
N VAL A 308 1.86 -8.34 8.60
CA VAL A 308 2.64 -9.32 7.83
C VAL A 308 3.96 -9.58 8.51
N GLU A 309 4.23 -10.85 8.78
CA GLU A 309 5.52 -11.38 9.20
C GLU A 309 6.22 -11.99 7.99
N SER A 310 7.47 -11.58 7.71
CA SER A 310 8.18 -11.99 6.48
C SER A 310 8.46 -13.48 6.39
N GLY A 311 8.57 -14.15 7.52
CA GLY A 311 9.22 -15.46 7.58
C GLY A 311 10.73 -15.31 7.34
N THR A 312 11.35 -16.33 6.81
CA THR A 312 12.78 -16.29 6.47
C THR A 312 12.97 -16.26 4.96
N CYS A 313 13.61 -15.21 4.43
CA CYS A 313 13.88 -15.07 3.00
C CYS A 313 14.86 -16.12 2.47
N SER A 314 15.70 -16.68 3.34
CA SER A 314 16.77 -17.62 3.00
C SER A 314 16.44 -19.09 3.28
N THR A 315 15.36 -19.39 4.01
CA THR A 315 14.96 -20.75 4.39
C THR A 315 13.53 -21.04 3.97
N LEU A 316 13.06 -22.27 4.22
CA LEU A 316 11.72 -22.73 3.84
C LEU A 316 10.59 -22.21 4.76
N ALA A 317 10.88 -21.35 5.75
CA ALA A 317 9.83 -20.85 6.63
C ALA A 317 8.96 -19.81 5.92
N PRO A 318 7.66 -20.08 5.72
CA PRO A 318 6.77 -19.15 5.06
C PRO A 318 6.50 -17.92 5.93
N GLY A 319 6.12 -16.83 5.27
CA GLY A 319 5.55 -15.66 5.93
C GLY A 319 4.16 -15.94 6.49
N ARG A 320 3.67 -15.02 7.29
CA ARG A 320 2.36 -15.11 7.93
C ARG A 320 1.66 -13.76 7.92
N VAL A 321 0.34 -13.82 7.92
CA VAL A 321 -0.51 -12.67 8.20
C VAL A 321 -1.17 -12.91 9.56
N ARG A 322 -0.87 -12.08 10.53
CA ARG A 322 -1.55 -12.07 11.82
C ARG A 322 -2.71 -11.09 11.75
N VAL A 323 -3.89 -11.56 12.06
CA VAL A 323 -5.12 -10.77 11.99
C VAL A 323 -5.56 -10.37 13.39
N PHE A 324 -5.74 -9.07 13.60
CA PHE A 324 -6.15 -8.52 14.89
C PHE A 324 -7.48 -7.78 14.75
N ARG A 325 -8.25 -7.76 15.85
CA ARG A 325 -9.37 -6.84 16.02
C ARG A 325 -8.87 -5.41 16.20
N SER A 326 -9.78 -4.46 16.14
CA SER A 326 -9.48 -3.04 16.39
C SER A 326 -8.89 -2.78 17.79
N ASP A 327 -9.17 -3.62 18.78
CA ASP A 327 -8.59 -3.58 20.12
C ASP A 327 -7.21 -4.26 20.22
N LEU A 328 -6.66 -4.71 19.09
CA LEU A 328 -5.40 -5.43 18.97
C LEU A 328 -5.42 -6.86 19.58
N THR A 329 -6.60 -7.42 19.84
CA THR A 329 -6.72 -8.85 20.18
C THR A 329 -6.52 -9.69 18.93
N GLU A 330 -5.59 -10.64 18.97
CA GLU A 330 -5.33 -11.54 17.85
C GLU A 330 -6.54 -12.46 17.61
N LEU A 331 -6.93 -12.57 16.34
CA LEU A 331 -8.03 -13.44 15.91
C LEU A 331 -7.54 -14.74 15.30
N ARG A 332 -6.53 -14.65 14.45
CA ARG A 332 -6.03 -15.80 13.68
C ARG A 332 -4.71 -15.48 12.98
N ILE A 333 -4.09 -16.53 12.49
CA ILE A 333 -2.89 -16.49 11.64
C ILE A 333 -3.24 -17.15 10.31
N VAL A 334 -2.81 -16.55 9.21
CA VAL A 334 -2.90 -17.09 7.85
C VAL A 334 -1.49 -17.27 7.30
N VAL A 335 -1.18 -18.43 6.74
CA VAL A 335 0.13 -18.67 6.11
C VAL A 335 0.16 -17.96 4.76
N ALA A 336 1.24 -17.24 4.49
CA ALA A 336 1.56 -16.61 3.22
C ALA A 336 2.76 -17.32 2.54
N GLY A 337 3.30 -16.76 1.47
CA GLY A 337 4.51 -17.26 0.83
C GLY A 337 5.79 -16.85 1.57
N ARG A 338 6.96 -17.18 1.00
CA ARG A 338 8.25 -16.87 1.60
C ARG A 338 8.63 -15.42 1.39
N CYS A 339 9.29 -14.84 2.39
CA CYS A 339 9.73 -13.46 2.32
C CYS A 339 8.60 -12.50 1.99
N SER A 340 7.52 -12.54 2.78
CA SER A 340 6.39 -11.63 2.64
C SER A 340 6.80 -10.21 3.05
N ILE A 341 6.75 -9.24 2.14
CA ILE A 341 7.36 -7.91 2.33
C ILE A 341 6.41 -6.73 2.19
N ALA A 342 5.27 -6.92 1.56
CA ALA A 342 4.29 -5.85 1.36
C ALA A 342 2.87 -6.42 1.37
N ALA A 343 1.90 -5.57 1.71
CA ALA A 343 0.49 -5.93 1.68
C ALA A 343 -0.38 -4.74 1.27
N THR A 344 -1.48 -5.03 0.58
CA THR A 344 -2.49 -4.04 0.22
C THR A 344 -3.88 -4.68 0.17
N LEU A 345 -4.91 -3.88 0.39
CA LEU A 345 -6.29 -4.32 0.23
C LEU A 345 -6.79 -4.00 -1.17
N VAL A 346 -7.44 -4.97 -1.78
CA VAL A 346 -8.03 -4.90 -3.11
C VAL A 346 -9.53 -5.16 -3.02
N LYS A 347 -10.31 -4.37 -3.74
CA LYS A 347 -11.75 -4.56 -3.85
C LYS A 347 -12.08 -5.34 -5.10
N LEU A 348 -12.66 -6.53 -4.93
CA LEU A 348 -13.17 -7.31 -6.04
C LEU A 348 -14.65 -7.03 -6.27
N PRO A 349 -15.13 -7.10 -7.52
CA PRO A 349 -16.55 -7.07 -7.79
C PRO A 349 -17.25 -8.23 -7.06
N PRO A 350 -18.57 -8.18 -6.92
CA PRO A 350 -19.35 -9.31 -6.41
C PRO A 350 -19.03 -10.58 -7.20
N ALA A 351 -18.98 -11.73 -6.53
CA ALA A 351 -18.91 -13.00 -7.24
C ALA A 351 -20.24 -13.20 -8.00
N GLU A 352 -20.17 -13.53 -9.28
CA GLU A 352 -21.34 -13.85 -10.10
C GLU A 352 -22.05 -15.10 -9.60
#